data_f67476cccd9d1ef48e3ceeb382ebf626
#
_entry.id   f67476cccd9d1ef48e3ceeb382ebf626
#
_cell.length_a   1.000
_cell.length_b   1.000
_cell.length_c   1.000
_cell.angle_alpha   90.00
_cell.angle_beta   90.00
_cell.angle_gamma   90.00
#
_symmetry.space_group_name_H-M   'P 1'
#
loop_
_entity.id
_entity.type
_entity.pdbx_description
1 polymer ?
#
loop_
_entity_poly.entity_id
_entity_poly.type
_entity_poly.pdbx_seq_one_letter_code
_entity_poly.pdbx_strand_id
1 'polypeptide(L)'
;MIAQLNSHPENTAITQDTLRQTQTDPLHHQIEIVDTPADRFCTEIVANALQLASTGQRVLIVQLLKGGIRQGHDRVVNLAQNLDWIRCNLIRNISSADLNDLELHNFEQLWKHVRNLARIPQGESATSSEYTLLILDDLSLAIDLDLISIEAALNFLTKLPKDLKLILTGTNPHPAILELAG
;
A
#
# COMPACT_ATOMS: atom_id res chain seq x y z
N MET A 1 -65.05 -27.12 -23.31
CA MET A 1 -63.84 -27.59 -23.98
C MET A 1 -62.76 -26.63 -23.62
N ILE A 2 -62.02 -26.93 -22.55
CA ILE A 2 -61.00 -26.03 -21.95
C ILE A 2 -59.65 -26.73 -22.15
N ALA A 3 -58.75 -26.11 -22.92
CA ALA A 3 -57.43 -26.60 -23.14
C ALA A 3 -56.54 -26.19 -21.99
N GLN A 4 -55.92 -27.17 -21.33
CA GLN A 4 -54.86 -26.95 -20.30
C GLN A 4 -53.52 -26.74 -21.01
N LEU A 5 -52.89 -25.59 -20.74
CA LEU A 5 -51.50 -25.33 -21.07
C LEU A 5 -50.64 -25.78 -19.89
N ASN A 6 -49.87 -26.84 -20.11
CA ASN A 6 -48.76 -27.26 -19.24
C ASN A 6 -47.54 -26.38 -19.50
N SER A 7 -47.24 -25.50 -18.56
CA SER A 7 -45.94 -24.82 -18.50
C SER A 7 -45.02 -25.59 -17.56
N HIS A 8 -44.00 -26.23 -18.11
CA HIS A 8 -42.86 -26.74 -17.35
C HIS A 8 -41.94 -25.56 -16.93
N PRO A 9 -41.55 -25.48 -15.68
CA PRO A 9 -40.41 -24.62 -15.31
C PRO A 9 -39.11 -25.37 -15.67
N GLU A 10 -38.36 -24.82 -16.60
CA GLU A 10 -36.98 -25.22 -16.82
C GLU A 10 -36.14 -24.84 -15.60
N ASN A 11 -35.69 -25.86 -14.92
CA ASN A 11 -34.79 -25.82 -13.78
C ASN A 11 -33.40 -25.54 -14.31
N THR A 12 -33.00 -24.27 -14.42
CA THR A 12 -31.65 -23.89 -14.77
C THR A 12 -30.74 -24.19 -13.57
N ALA A 13 -30.11 -25.35 -13.63
CA ALA A 13 -29.06 -25.71 -12.71
C ALA A 13 -27.92 -24.69 -12.82
N ILE A 14 -27.79 -23.83 -11.82
CA ILE A 14 -26.59 -22.98 -11.63
C ILE A 14 -25.45 -23.93 -11.34
N THR A 15 -24.59 -24.08 -12.32
CA THR A 15 -23.38 -24.89 -12.26
C THR A 15 -22.47 -24.33 -11.18
N GLN A 16 -22.22 -25.13 -10.15
CA GLN A 16 -21.34 -24.85 -9.01
C GLN A 16 -19.84 -24.86 -9.39
N ASP A 17 -19.44 -24.28 -10.50
CA ASP A 17 -18.09 -24.40 -11.01
C ASP A 17 -17.33 -23.06 -11.09
N THR A 18 -17.67 -22.09 -10.27
CA THR A 18 -16.97 -20.79 -10.23
C THR A 18 -16.42 -20.44 -8.85
N LEU A 19 -16.29 -21.42 -7.97
CA LEU A 19 -15.44 -21.30 -6.79
C LEU A 19 -14.10 -22.00 -7.07
N ARG A 20 -13.37 -21.56 -8.08
CA ARG A 20 -11.93 -21.77 -8.08
C ARG A 20 -11.39 -21.00 -6.90
N GLN A 21 -11.20 -21.70 -5.79
CA GLN A 21 -10.26 -21.34 -4.75
C GLN A 21 -8.93 -21.07 -5.46
N THR A 22 -8.60 -19.79 -5.64
CA THR A 22 -7.21 -19.40 -5.81
C THR A 22 -6.52 -19.86 -4.54
N GLN A 23 -5.82 -20.99 -4.62
CA GLN A 23 -4.78 -21.34 -3.66
C GLN A 23 -3.77 -20.21 -3.73
N THR A 24 -3.91 -19.23 -2.86
CA THR A 24 -2.89 -18.22 -2.64
C THR A 24 -1.67 -18.92 -2.09
N ASP A 25 -0.61 -18.92 -2.87
CA ASP A 25 0.70 -19.38 -2.45
C ASP A 25 1.04 -18.66 -1.13
N PRO A 26 1.37 -19.35 -0.03
CA PRO A 26 1.57 -18.73 1.29
C PRO A 26 2.77 -17.77 1.36
N LEU A 27 3.45 -17.54 0.25
CA LEU A 27 4.63 -16.66 0.13
C LEU A 27 4.31 -15.25 -0.35
N HIS A 28 3.10 -14.96 -0.86
CA HIS A 28 2.77 -13.61 -1.33
C HIS A 28 2.20 -12.76 -0.19
N HIS A 29 2.88 -11.66 0.11
CA HIS A 29 2.32 -10.55 0.86
C HIS A 29 1.06 -10.07 0.13
N GLN A 30 0.01 -9.71 0.86
CA GLN A 30 -1.15 -9.06 0.25
C GLN A 30 -0.74 -7.64 -0.18
N ILE A 31 -0.29 -7.50 -1.41
CA ILE A 31 0.05 -6.21 -2.01
C ILE A 31 -1.12 -5.81 -2.89
N GLU A 32 -1.74 -4.70 -2.56
CA GLU A 32 -2.77 -4.06 -3.37
C GLU A 32 -2.14 -2.84 -4.06
N ILE A 33 -2.36 -2.70 -5.36
CA ILE A 33 -1.90 -1.56 -6.13
C ILE A 33 -3.11 -0.74 -6.55
N VAL A 34 -3.09 0.55 -6.20
CA VAL A 34 -4.16 1.49 -6.53
C VAL A 34 -3.59 2.62 -7.37
N ASP A 35 -4.02 2.68 -8.63
CA ASP A 35 -3.64 3.76 -9.54
C ASP A 35 -4.30 5.07 -9.09
N THR A 36 -3.48 6.04 -8.72
CA THR A 36 -3.94 7.36 -8.27
C THR A 36 -3.15 8.45 -8.97
N PRO A 37 -3.81 9.53 -9.45
CA PRO A 37 -3.10 10.66 -10.02
C PRO A 37 -2.07 11.24 -9.04
N ALA A 38 -0.87 11.57 -9.54
CA ALA A 38 0.28 12.03 -8.73
C ALA A 38 0.00 13.30 -7.90
N ASP A 39 -1.01 14.10 -8.29
CA ASP A 39 -1.40 15.32 -7.59
C ASP A 39 -2.46 15.10 -6.50
N ARG A 40 -3.00 13.87 -6.39
CA ARG A 40 -4.10 13.56 -5.47
C ARG A 40 -3.73 12.49 -4.48
N PHE A 41 -4.07 12.73 -3.24
CA PHE A 41 -4.14 11.69 -2.24
C PHE A 41 -5.52 11.03 -2.31
N CYS A 42 -5.57 9.73 -2.49
CA CYS A 42 -6.83 9.03 -2.70
C CYS A 42 -7.70 9.05 -1.42
N THR A 43 -8.78 9.81 -1.45
CA THR A 43 -9.71 9.95 -0.32
C THR A 43 -10.29 8.61 0.13
N GLU A 44 -10.57 7.70 -0.80
CA GLU A 44 -11.09 6.37 -0.50
C GLU A 44 -10.11 5.52 0.30
N ILE A 45 -8.82 5.59 -0.02
CA ILE A 45 -7.78 4.88 0.73
C ILE A 45 -7.68 5.40 2.15
N VAL A 46 -7.75 6.73 2.34
CA VAL A 46 -7.76 7.32 3.68
C VAL A 46 -9.01 6.92 4.46
N ALA A 47 -10.17 6.91 3.81
CA ALA A 47 -11.42 6.47 4.43
C ALA A 47 -11.34 5.00 4.88
N ASN A 48 -10.80 4.12 4.02
CA ASN A 48 -10.57 2.71 4.36
C ASN A 48 -9.54 2.57 5.51
N ALA A 49 -8.48 3.35 5.48
CA ALA A 49 -7.47 3.38 6.56
C ALA A 49 -8.10 3.78 7.90
N LEU A 50 -8.94 4.82 7.91
CA LEU A 50 -9.68 5.26 9.10
C LEU A 50 -10.65 4.19 9.59
N GLN A 51 -11.37 3.52 8.68
CA GLN A 51 -12.27 2.43 9.04
C GLN A 51 -11.51 1.28 9.69
N LEU A 52 -10.40 0.84 9.13
CA LEU A 52 -9.55 -0.23 9.68
C LEU A 52 -8.97 0.18 11.05
N ALA A 53 -8.48 1.41 11.16
CA ALA A 53 -7.97 1.94 12.42
C ALA A 53 -9.05 1.97 13.53
N SER A 54 -10.31 2.27 13.17
CA SER A 54 -11.43 2.26 14.12
C SER A 54 -11.77 0.88 14.67
N THR A 55 -11.38 -0.19 13.96
CA THR A 55 -11.51 -1.58 14.42
C THR A 55 -10.33 -2.06 15.29
N GLY A 56 -9.39 -1.16 15.60
CA GLY A 56 -8.21 -1.46 16.42
C GLY A 56 -6.98 -1.90 15.61
N GLN A 57 -7.05 -1.94 14.27
CA GLN A 57 -5.89 -2.24 13.44
C GLN A 57 -4.94 -1.03 13.38
N ARG A 58 -3.64 -1.26 13.54
CA ARG A 58 -2.63 -0.21 13.42
C ARG A 58 -2.28 0.03 11.95
N VAL A 59 -2.49 1.24 11.49
CA VAL A 59 -2.30 1.67 10.10
C VAL A 59 -1.24 2.75 10.02
N LEU A 60 -0.30 2.61 9.08
CA LEU A 60 0.68 3.63 8.75
C LEU A 60 0.49 4.11 7.32
N ILE A 61 0.34 5.41 7.13
CA ILE A 61 0.38 6.07 5.83
C ILE A 61 1.73 6.76 5.66
N VAL A 62 2.42 6.47 4.56
CA VAL A 62 3.70 7.08 4.18
C VAL A 62 3.55 7.77 2.84
N GLN A 63 3.83 9.07 2.79
CA GLN A 63 3.89 9.84 1.56
C GLN A 63 5.32 10.22 1.23
N LEU A 64 5.89 9.62 0.19
CA LEU A 64 7.30 9.76 -0.15
C LEU A 64 7.61 11.12 -0.78
N LEU A 65 6.77 11.58 -1.70
CA LEU A 65 7.05 12.70 -2.58
C LEU A 65 6.11 13.90 -2.40
N LYS A 66 5.17 13.82 -1.45
CA LYS A 66 4.26 14.93 -1.14
C LYS A 66 4.89 15.88 -0.13
N GLY A 67 4.85 17.17 -0.45
CA GLY A 67 5.37 18.26 0.37
C GLY A 67 4.31 19.24 0.89
N GLY A 68 4.74 20.47 1.20
CA GLY A 68 3.87 21.57 1.61
C GLY A 68 3.51 21.64 3.08
N ILE A 69 3.82 20.63 3.87
CA ILE A 69 3.63 20.60 5.33
C ILE A 69 4.99 20.31 5.97
N ARG A 70 5.36 21.09 6.97
CA ARG A 70 6.58 20.84 7.76
C ARG A 70 6.39 19.59 8.62
N GLN A 71 6.65 18.47 8.04
CA GLN A 71 6.62 17.15 8.64
C GLN A 71 7.95 16.46 8.29
N GLY A 72 8.26 15.36 8.81
CA GLY A 72 9.45 14.58 8.53
C GLY A 72 9.31 13.21 9.16
N HIS A 73 10.29 12.36 8.93
CA HIS A 73 10.33 11.01 9.49
C HIS A 73 10.32 10.99 11.03
N ASP A 74 10.75 12.09 11.67
CA ASP A 74 10.82 12.30 13.12
C ASP A 74 9.52 12.91 13.70
N ARG A 75 8.53 13.21 12.86
CA ARG A 75 7.29 13.90 13.23
C ARG A 75 6.08 13.15 12.71
N VAL A 76 5.86 11.97 13.24
CA VAL A 76 4.67 11.18 12.96
C VAL A 76 3.43 11.95 13.42
N VAL A 77 2.46 12.11 12.54
CA VAL A 77 1.15 12.69 12.87
C VAL A 77 0.18 11.57 13.14
N ASN A 78 -0.37 11.54 14.34
CA ASN A 78 -1.45 10.65 14.68
C ASN A 78 -2.78 11.25 14.21
N LEU A 79 -3.31 10.76 13.08
CA LEU A 79 -4.55 11.26 12.49
C LEU A 79 -5.79 10.77 13.24
N ALA A 80 -5.71 9.57 13.82
CA ALA A 80 -6.74 8.96 14.65
C ALA A 80 -6.09 7.91 15.55
N GLN A 81 -6.82 7.40 16.52
CA GLN A 81 -6.36 6.24 17.26
C GLN A 81 -6.01 5.12 16.28
N ASN A 82 -4.80 4.58 16.37
CA ASN A 82 -4.25 3.53 15.48
C ASN A 82 -4.00 3.95 14.02
N LEU A 83 -4.04 5.23 13.67
CA LEU A 83 -3.71 5.72 12.34
C LEU A 83 -2.60 6.76 12.41
N ASP A 84 -1.41 6.34 12.00
CA ASP A 84 -0.24 7.17 11.91
C ASP A 84 0.02 7.61 10.47
N TRP A 85 0.51 8.83 10.30
CA TRP A 85 0.83 9.41 9.01
C TRP A 85 2.17 10.11 9.06
N ILE A 86 3.03 9.77 8.11
CA ILE A 86 4.35 10.40 7.92
C ILE A 86 4.52 10.83 6.47
N ARG A 87 5.26 11.90 6.28
CA ARG A 87 5.60 12.44 4.96
C ARG A 87 7.06 12.85 4.94
N CYS A 88 7.58 13.02 3.72
CA CYS A 88 8.86 13.68 3.55
C CYS A 88 8.76 15.17 3.96
N ASN A 89 9.82 15.68 4.58
CA ASN A 89 9.93 17.10 4.93
C ASN A 89 10.32 17.92 3.69
N LEU A 90 9.37 18.07 2.79
CA LEU A 90 9.52 18.78 1.52
C LEU A 90 8.69 20.06 1.53
N ILE A 91 9.20 21.11 0.88
CA ILE A 91 8.47 22.39 0.71
C ILE A 91 7.40 22.23 -0.39
N ARG A 92 7.67 21.40 -1.40
CA ARG A 92 6.83 21.19 -2.59
C ARG A 92 6.58 19.69 -2.81
N ASN A 93 5.60 19.37 -3.64
CA ASN A 93 5.50 18.02 -4.19
C ASN A 93 6.63 17.79 -5.19
N ILE A 94 7.22 16.61 -5.17
CA ILE A 94 8.25 16.19 -6.12
C ILE A 94 7.56 15.42 -7.26
N SER A 95 7.76 15.90 -8.48
CA SER A 95 7.25 15.27 -9.71
C SER A 95 8.34 15.15 -10.80
N SER A 96 9.56 15.56 -10.50
CA SER A 96 10.72 15.55 -11.40
C SER A 96 11.99 15.32 -10.59
N ALA A 97 13.05 14.86 -11.27
CA ALA A 97 14.33 14.50 -10.63
C ALA A 97 15.21 15.72 -10.23
N ASP A 98 14.64 16.92 -10.17
CA ASP A 98 15.33 18.18 -9.86
C ASP A 98 15.37 18.50 -8.35
N LEU A 99 15.61 17.49 -7.53
CA LEU A 99 15.73 17.67 -6.08
C LEU A 99 17.04 18.42 -5.74
N ASN A 100 16.95 19.38 -4.82
CA ASN A 100 18.13 19.94 -4.21
C ASN A 100 18.67 19.01 -3.09
N ASP A 101 19.89 19.28 -2.62
CA ASP A 101 20.56 18.43 -1.63
C ASP A 101 19.76 18.23 -0.34
N LEU A 102 19.02 19.25 0.10
CA LEU A 102 18.18 19.17 1.30
C LEU A 102 16.94 18.30 1.07
N GLU A 103 16.30 18.44 -0.08
CA GLU A 103 15.16 17.60 -0.46
C GLU A 103 15.58 16.14 -0.58
N LEU A 104 16.72 15.87 -1.24
CA LEU A 104 17.28 14.54 -1.36
C LEU A 104 17.60 13.95 0.01
N HIS A 105 18.30 14.70 0.87
CA HIS A 105 18.60 14.26 2.23
C HIS A 105 17.34 13.92 3.03
N ASN A 106 16.32 14.77 2.98
CA ASN A 106 15.05 14.53 3.68
C ASN A 106 14.33 13.28 3.17
N PHE A 107 14.37 13.05 1.85
CA PHE A 107 13.84 11.84 1.23
C PHE A 107 14.58 10.58 1.71
N GLU A 108 15.90 10.59 1.69
CA GLU A 108 16.73 9.47 2.16
C GLU A 108 16.46 9.13 3.64
N GLN A 109 16.30 10.14 4.49
CA GLN A 109 15.96 9.94 5.91
C GLN A 109 14.58 9.28 6.06
N LEU A 110 13.57 9.75 5.32
CA LEU A 110 12.25 9.12 5.33
C LEU A 110 12.31 7.68 4.84
N TRP A 111 12.96 7.43 3.69
CA TRP A 111 13.08 6.09 3.14
C TRP A 111 13.81 5.12 4.07
N LYS A 112 14.89 5.59 4.71
CA LYS A 112 15.59 4.82 5.75
C LYS A 112 14.68 4.50 6.93
N HIS A 113 13.88 5.47 7.39
CA HIS A 113 12.92 5.28 8.48
C HIS A 113 11.86 4.24 8.13
N VAL A 114 11.24 4.34 6.95
CA VAL A 114 10.24 3.38 6.43
C VAL A 114 10.80 1.96 6.39
N ARG A 115 12.02 1.78 5.87
CA ARG A 115 12.69 0.47 5.85
C ARG A 115 12.95 -0.09 7.24
N ASN A 116 13.15 0.75 8.24
CA ASN A 116 13.36 0.29 9.62
C ASN A 116 12.05 -0.09 10.29
N LEU A 117 10.95 0.65 10.06
CA LEU A 117 9.61 0.32 10.59
C LEU A 117 9.09 -1.02 10.06
N ALA A 118 9.43 -1.35 8.82
CA ALA A 118 9.02 -2.59 8.18
C ALA A 118 9.92 -3.80 8.54
N ARG A 119 11.02 -3.60 9.26
CA ARG A 119 11.87 -4.71 9.72
C ARG A 119 11.21 -5.42 10.89
N ILE A 120 11.15 -6.74 10.81
CA ILE A 120 10.84 -7.57 11.96
C ILE A 120 11.96 -7.37 12.99
N PRO A 121 11.67 -6.96 14.23
CA PRO A 121 12.70 -6.93 15.26
C PRO A 121 13.36 -8.31 15.38
N GLN A 122 14.68 -8.36 15.30
CA GLN A 122 15.47 -9.59 15.49
C GLN A 122 15.45 -9.96 16.99
N GLY A 123 14.57 -10.89 17.38
CA GLY A 123 14.51 -11.37 18.75
C GLY A 123 13.40 -12.41 18.92
N GLU A 124 13.59 -13.36 19.83
CA GLU A 124 12.72 -14.53 20.04
C GLU A 124 11.25 -14.21 20.42
N SER A 125 10.91 -12.94 20.61
CA SER A 125 9.57 -12.49 21.03
C SER A 125 8.85 -11.57 20.03
N ALA A 126 9.44 -11.27 18.86
CA ALA A 126 8.87 -10.30 17.91
C ALA A 126 8.26 -11.03 16.72
N THR A 127 7.03 -11.47 16.83
CA THR A 127 6.32 -12.26 15.81
C THR A 127 5.45 -11.43 14.89
N SER A 128 5.31 -10.11 15.11
CA SER A 128 4.42 -9.28 14.28
C SER A 128 4.96 -7.87 14.08
N SER A 129 4.61 -7.27 12.95
CA SER A 129 4.80 -5.85 12.68
C SER A 129 4.01 -5.00 13.70
N GLU A 130 4.54 -3.84 14.05
CA GLU A 130 3.79 -2.86 14.84
C GLU A 130 2.52 -2.41 14.11
N TYR A 131 2.54 -2.41 12.77
CA TYR A 131 1.44 -2.05 11.90
C TYR A 131 0.87 -3.29 11.20
N THR A 132 -0.44 -3.30 10.99
CA THR A 132 -1.16 -4.34 10.24
C THR A 132 -1.42 -3.95 8.79
N LEU A 133 -1.37 -2.64 8.51
CA LEU A 133 -1.49 -2.07 7.17
C LEU A 133 -0.47 -0.95 6.98
N LEU A 134 0.28 -1.03 5.88
CA LEU A 134 1.14 0.02 5.37
C LEU A 134 0.57 0.55 4.05
N ILE A 135 0.37 1.85 3.95
CA ILE A 135 0.03 2.53 2.71
C ILE A 135 1.25 3.34 2.30
N LEU A 136 1.80 3.04 1.13
CA LEU A 136 3.00 3.67 0.61
C LEU A 136 2.68 4.42 -0.68
N ASP A 137 2.70 5.75 -0.60
CA ASP A 137 2.31 6.65 -1.69
C ASP A 137 3.52 7.06 -2.53
N ASP A 138 3.37 6.99 -3.85
CA ASP A 138 4.35 7.39 -4.87
C ASP A 138 5.65 6.55 -4.92
N LEU A 139 5.62 5.25 -4.54
CA LEU A 139 6.83 4.41 -4.65
C LEU A 139 7.31 4.28 -6.10
N SER A 140 6.40 4.04 -7.05
CA SER A 140 6.74 3.92 -8.47
C SER A 140 7.34 5.20 -9.02
N LEU A 141 6.77 6.36 -8.66
CA LEU A 141 7.34 7.64 -9.06
C LEU A 141 8.74 7.86 -8.45
N ALA A 142 8.97 7.44 -7.21
CA ALA A 142 10.30 7.53 -6.60
C ALA A 142 11.35 6.64 -7.33
N ILE A 143 10.91 5.52 -7.89
CA ILE A 143 11.75 4.66 -8.74
C ILE A 143 12.01 5.34 -10.09
N ASP A 144 10.97 5.87 -10.75
CA ASP A 144 11.08 6.55 -12.05
C ASP A 144 11.99 7.79 -11.98
N LEU A 145 12.08 8.41 -10.81
CA LEU A 145 12.96 9.56 -10.54
C LEU A 145 14.38 9.15 -10.07
N ASP A 146 14.73 7.87 -10.11
CA ASP A 146 16.01 7.33 -9.62
C ASP A 146 16.33 7.62 -8.13
N LEU A 147 15.31 7.95 -7.32
CA LEU A 147 15.47 8.17 -5.88
C LEU A 147 15.54 6.86 -5.09
N ILE A 148 14.96 5.80 -5.63
CA ILE A 148 15.03 4.43 -5.11
C ILE A 148 15.31 3.51 -6.29
N SER A 149 16.37 2.68 -6.20
CA SER A 149 16.55 1.67 -7.25
C SER A 149 15.47 0.60 -7.17
N ILE A 150 15.11 0.03 -8.32
CA ILE A 150 14.10 -1.05 -8.37
C ILE A 150 14.50 -2.23 -7.49
N GLU A 151 15.78 -2.57 -7.46
CA GLU A 151 16.30 -3.67 -6.63
C GLU A 151 16.12 -3.36 -5.13
N ALA A 152 16.33 -2.10 -4.72
CA ALA A 152 16.12 -1.68 -3.33
C ALA A 152 14.64 -1.72 -2.95
N ALA A 153 13.75 -1.33 -3.87
CA ALA A 153 12.30 -1.41 -3.68
C ALA A 153 11.83 -2.86 -3.57
N LEU A 154 12.21 -3.74 -4.50
CA LEU A 154 11.85 -5.16 -4.48
C LEU A 154 12.40 -5.86 -3.24
N ASN A 155 13.66 -5.58 -2.87
CA ASN A 155 14.26 -6.13 -1.64
C ASN A 155 13.52 -5.65 -0.38
N PHE A 156 13.00 -4.45 -0.36
CA PHE A 156 12.15 -3.96 0.73
C PHE A 156 10.82 -4.69 0.75
N LEU A 157 10.10 -4.73 -0.37
CA LEU A 157 8.77 -5.34 -0.49
C LEU A 157 8.77 -6.83 -0.12
N THR A 158 9.76 -7.58 -0.59
CA THR A 158 9.90 -9.02 -0.32
C THR A 158 10.27 -9.36 1.13
N LYS A 159 10.80 -8.39 1.89
CA LYS A 159 11.19 -8.56 3.30
C LYS A 159 10.16 -8.05 4.30
N LEU A 160 9.02 -7.57 3.84
CA LEU A 160 7.94 -7.16 4.72
C LEU A 160 7.40 -8.34 5.53
N PRO A 161 6.92 -8.12 6.76
CA PRO A 161 6.23 -9.15 7.53
C PRO A 161 5.02 -9.72 6.76
N LYS A 162 4.82 -11.03 6.81
CA LYS A 162 3.73 -11.70 6.05
C LYS A 162 2.33 -11.29 6.50
N ASP A 163 2.19 -10.84 7.72
CA ASP A 163 0.96 -10.36 8.33
C ASP A 163 0.69 -8.87 8.05
N LEU A 164 1.66 -8.15 7.49
CA LEU A 164 1.52 -6.76 7.09
C LEU A 164 0.88 -6.67 5.70
N LYS A 165 -0.32 -6.10 5.62
CA LYS A 165 -0.93 -5.73 4.35
C LYS A 165 -0.25 -4.49 3.78
N LEU A 166 -0.10 -4.43 2.47
CA LEU A 166 0.51 -3.31 1.78
C LEU A 166 -0.42 -2.76 0.71
N ILE A 167 -0.64 -1.46 0.72
CA ILE A 167 -1.27 -0.74 -0.38
C ILE A 167 -0.23 0.20 -0.98
N LEU A 168 0.04 0.04 -2.28
CA LEU A 168 0.85 0.95 -3.06
C LEU A 168 -0.06 1.89 -3.82
N THR A 169 0.16 3.19 -3.69
CA THR A 169 -0.58 4.21 -4.43
C THR A 169 0.36 5.02 -5.31
N GLY A 170 -0.17 5.59 -6.37
CA GLY A 170 0.57 6.37 -7.33
C GLY A 170 0.21 6.02 -8.77
N THR A 171 0.84 6.70 -9.73
CA THR A 171 0.66 6.44 -11.16
C THR A 171 1.72 5.48 -11.68
N ASN A 172 1.40 4.81 -12.79
CA ASN A 172 2.35 3.99 -13.56
C ASN A 172 3.13 2.99 -12.69
N PRO A 173 2.48 2.01 -12.07
CA PRO A 173 3.18 1.04 -11.26
C PRO A 173 4.25 0.31 -12.07
N HIS A 174 5.46 0.23 -11.52
CA HIS A 174 6.59 -0.40 -12.20
C HIS A 174 6.30 -1.89 -12.51
N PRO A 175 6.60 -2.41 -13.71
CA PRO A 175 6.24 -3.79 -14.11
C PRO A 175 6.70 -4.87 -13.11
N ALA A 176 7.90 -4.75 -12.57
CA ALA A 176 8.41 -5.70 -11.59
C ALA A 176 7.67 -5.65 -10.23
N ILE A 177 7.01 -4.53 -9.89
CA ILE A 177 6.14 -4.43 -8.73
C ILE A 177 4.79 -5.09 -9.02
N LEU A 178 4.26 -4.93 -10.24
CA LEU A 178 3.05 -5.62 -10.69
C LEU A 178 3.22 -7.14 -10.65
N GLU A 179 4.36 -7.65 -11.13
CA GLU A 179 4.69 -9.09 -11.06
C GLU A 179 4.77 -9.60 -9.62
N LEU A 180 5.24 -8.78 -8.68
CA LEU A 180 5.31 -9.13 -7.26
C LEU A 180 3.93 -9.15 -6.59
N ALA A 181 3.00 -8.33 -7.07
CA ALA A 181 1.64 -8.23 -6.51
C ALA A 181 0.69 -9.36 -7.01
N GLY A 182 1.03 -10.02 -8.11
CA GLY A 182 0.30 -11.16 -8.68
C GLY A 182 -0.65 -10.78 -9.80
#